data_103233aecc65e982b11b8107e7202eee
#
_entry.id   103233aecc65e982b11b8107e7202eee
#
_cell.length_a   1.000
_cell.length_b   1.000
_cell.length_c   1.000
_cell.angle_alpha   90.00
_cell.angle_beta   90.00
_cell.angle_gamma   90.00
#
_symmetry.space_group_name_H-M   'P 1'
#
loop_
_entity.id
_entity.type
_entity.pdbx_description
1 polymer ?
#
loop_
_entity_poly.entity_id
_entity_poly.type
_entity_poly.pdbx_seq_one_letter_code
_entity_poly.pdbx_strand_id
1 'polypeptide(L)'
;MSPGLSCVKATSRTSPKPSTRDRAGSETPFYLLICPAMDYLWTPWRYAYVTAAEKTSSCIFCDLPKAGDDLRARIVHRAQYCYVVLNTYPYTPGHVMVVPFAHLDELQKLPVEAAHEMMELSQKMERVLRTLYKPDGVNLGMNIGKAAGAGVVGHIHMHVLPRWVADSNFMSVVGETRILPETLDITYERIRGAIGGGGR
;
A
#
# COMPACT_ATOMS: atom_id res chain seq x y z
N MET A 1 31.44 -25.79 -18.91
CA MET A 1 32.23 -25.46 -17.71
C MET A 1 31.47 -24.38 -16.97
N SER A 2 30.68 -24.76 -15.96
CA SER A 2 29.89 -23.86 -15.14
C SER A 2 30.69 -23.52 -13.88
N PRO A 3 30.76 -22.26 -13.45
CA PRO A 3 31.35 -21.93 -12.16
C PRO A 3 30.32 -22.16 -11.03
N GLY A 4 30.74 -22.96 -10.05
CA GLY A 4 29.93 -23.34 -8.91
C GLY A 4 29.65 -22.17 -7.97
N LEU A 5 28.43 -22.09 -7.53
CA LEU A 5 28.01 -21.23 -6.40
C LEU A 5 28.59 -21.84 -5.11
N SER A 6 29.51 -21.14 -4.47
CA SER A 6 29.93 -21.44 -3.10
C SER A 6 28.91 -20.89 -2.10
N CYS A 7 28.26 -21.80 -1.39
CA CYS A 7 27.41 -21.49 -0.25
C CYS A 7 28.28 -21.07 0.94
N VAL A 8 28.24 -19.80 1.33
CA VAL A 8 28.88 -19.32 2.55
C VAL A 8 27.98 -19.70 3.73
N LYS A 9 28.41 -20.65 4.55
CA LYS A 9 27.76 -21.05 5.79
C LYS A 9 27.78 -19.87 6.77
N ALA A 10 26.59 -19.40 7.15
CA ALA A 10 26.43 -18.49 8.28
C ALA A 10 26.79 -19.25 9.57
N THR A 11 27.83 -18.79 10.25
CA THR A 11 28.19 -19.29 11.58
C THR A 11 27.19 -18.79 12.60
N SER A 12 26.58 -19.71 13.34
CA SER A 12 25.69 -19.46 14.46
C SER A 12 26.41 -18.62 15.52
N ARG A 13 25.98 -17.36 15.72
CA ARG A 13 26.37 -16.57 16.88
C ARG A 13 25.41 -16.90 18.01
N THR A 14 25.91 -17.58 19.01
CA THR A 14 25.27 -17.74 20.31
C THR A 14 25.13 -16.37 20.98
N SER A 15 23.89 -16.04 21.37
CA SER A 15 23.58 -14.86 22.17
C SER A 15 24.29 -14.94 23.54
N PRO A 16 24.95 -13.88 24.02
CA PRO A 16 25.51 -13.85 25.36
C PRO A 16 24.37 -13.74 26.40
N LYS A 17 24.44 -14.58 27.44
CA LYS A 17 23.58 -14.48 28.61
C LYS A 17 23.88 -13.17 29.37
N PRO A 18 22.89 -12.51 29.96
CA PRO A 18 23.14 -11.32 30.78
C PRO A 18 23.88 -11.68 32.07
N SER A 19 25.04 -11.11 32.27
CA SER A 19 25.78 -11.22 33.53
C SER A 19 25.29 -10.16 34.52
N THR A 20 25.23 -10.55 35.75
CA THR A 20 24.74 -9.82 36.89
C THR A 20 25.67 -8.66 37.31
N ARG A 21 25.07 -7.52 37.62
CA ARG A 21 25.45 -6.44 38.54
C ARG A 21 26.89 -5.90 38.50
N ASP A 22 27.00 -4.67 37.98
CA ASP A 22 27.99 -3.73 38.51
C ASP A 22 27.30 -2.47 39.03
N ARG A 23 27.66 -2.12 40.29
CA ARG A 23 27.26 -0.89 40.97
C ARG A 23 28.16 0.24 40.48
N ALA A 24 27.76 0.98 39.50
CA ALA A 24 28.23 2.34 39.26
C ALA A 24 27.16 3.01 38.38
N GLY A 25 26.51 4.01 38.92
CA GLY A 25 25.49 4.80 38.22
C GLY A 25 26.09 5.62 37.08
N SER A 26 25.99 5.10 35.89
CA SER A 26 26.09 5.87 34.65
C SER A 26 24.86 5.53 33.85
N GLU A 27 23.98 6.52 33.70
CA GLU A 27 22.86 6.45 32.76
C GLU A 27 23.43 6.30 31.34
N THR A 28 23.45 5.08 30.81
CA THR A 28 23.71 4.85 29.40
C THR A 28 22.53 5.41 28.62
N PRO A 29 22.74 6.34 27.67
CA PRO A 29 21.62 6.90 26.92
C PRO A 29 20.94 5.83 26.11
N PHE A 30 19.63 5.79 26.21
CA PHE A 30 18.69 4.84 25.63
C PHE A 30 18.70 4.75 24.07
N TYR A 31 19.65 5.43 23.42
CA TYR A 31 19.72 5.57 21.96
C TYR A 31 20.60 4.54 21.24
N LEU A 32 21.17 3.56 21.94
CA LEU A 32 22.15 2.64 21.33
C LEU A 32 21.64 1.23 21.11
N LEU A 33 20.33 1.00 21.11
CA LEU A 33 19.77 -0.35 21.05
C LEU A 33 18.72 -0.60 19.98
N ILE A 34 18.73 0.07 18.84
CA ILE A 34 17.92 -0.39 17.69
C ILE A 34 18.65 -0.06 16.39
N CYS A 35 19.58 -0.93 16.00
CA CYS A 35 19.76 -1.23 14.60
C CYS A 35 19.75 -2.75 14.47
N PRO A 36 18.57 -3.39 14.41
CA PRO A 36 18.50 -4.75 13.88
C PRO A 36 19.00 -4.67 12.45
N ALA A 37 19.92 -5.55 12.08
CA ALA A 37 20.31 -5.72 10.70
C ALA A 37 19.00 -5.87 9.89
N MET A 38 18.78 -5.00 8.90
CA MET A 38 17.60 -5.09 8.05
C MET A 38 17.69 -6.39 7.26
N ASP A 39 16.76 -7.31 7.52
CA ASP A 39 16.61 -8.49 6.70
C ASP A 39 15.98 -8.10 5.36
N TYR A 40 16.65 -8.44 4.28
CA TYR A 40 16.16 -8.19 2.93
C TYR A 40 15.35 -9.39 2.45
N LEU A 41 14.06 -9.18 2.18
CA LEU A 41 13.23 -10.17 1.50
C LEU A 41 13.24 -9.88 -0.01
N TRP A 42 13.77 -10.79 -0.80
CA TRP A 42 13.75 -10.70 -2.26
C TRP A 42 12.35 -10.99 -2.78
N THR A 43 11.76 -10.03 -3.52
CA THR A 43 10.42 -10.15 -4.12
C THR A 43 10.52 -10.00 -5.65
N PRO A 44 11.01 -11.00 -6.40
CA PRO A 44 11.25 -10.89 -7.85
C PRO A 44 9.97 -10.64 -8.66
N TRP A 45 8.80 -11.09 -8.19
CA TRP A 45 7.50 -10.82 -8.81
C TRP A 45 7.14 -9.33 -8.85
N ARG A 46 7.58 -8.55 -7.86
CA ARG A 46 7.33 -7.11 -7.81
C ARG A 46 8.10 -6.38 -8.91
N TYR A 47 9.28 -6.85 -9.25
CA TYR A 47 10.07 -6.30 -10.35
C TYR A 47 9.38 -6.52 -11.70
N ALA A 48 8.87 -7.73 -11.97
CA ALA A 48 8.11 -8.02 -13.19
C ALA A 48 6.85 -7.17 -13.31
N TYR A 49 6.14 -6.91 -12.20
CA TYR A 49 4.98 -6.03 -12.16
C TYR A 49 5.34 -4.57 -12.49
N VAL A 50 6.41 -4.03 -11.89
CA VAL A 50 6.85 -2.65 -12.11
C VAL A 50 7.33 -2.45 -13.55
N THR A 51 8.02 -3.42 -14.13
CA THR A 51 8.53 -3.33 -15.52
C THR A 51 7.45 -3.54 -16.58
N ALA A 52 6.37 -4.27 -16.27
CA ALA A 52 5.24 -4.45 -17.19
C ALA A 52 4.38 -3.17 -17.34
N ALA A 53 4.34 -2.31 -16.32
CA ALA A 53 3.56 -1.07 -16.33
C ALA A 53 4.10 0.01 -17.31
N GLU A 54 5.32 -0.13 -17.82
CA GLU A 54 5.95 0.84 -18.74
C GLU A 54 5.44 0.75 -20.20
N LYS A 55 4.53 -0.17 -20.54
CA LYS A 55 4.15 -0.46 -21.94
C LYS A 55 2.89 0.23 -22.45
N THR A 56 2.18 1.01 -21.64
CA THR A 56 0.99 1.72 -22.10
C THR A 56 1.32 3.17 -22.48
N SER A 57 0.94 3.59 -23.70
CA SER A 57 1.15 4.94 -24.22
C SER A 57 0.27 6.02 -23.54
N SER A 58 -0.70 5.60 -22.71
CA SER A 58 -1.64 6.48 -22.00
C SER A 58 -1.63 6.19 -20.49
N CYS A 59 -2.01 7.17 -19.70
CA CYS A 59 -2.09 7.04 -18.24
C CYS A 59 -3.42 6.40 -17.84
N ILE A 60 -3.36 5.24 -17.20
CA ILE A 60 -4.55 4.51 -16.74
C ILE A 60 -5.45 5.39 -15.86
N PHE A 61 -4.88 6.19 -14.95
CA PHE A 61 -5.66 7.05 -14.06
C PHE A 61 -6.32 8.24 -14.77
N CYS A 62 -5.82 8.64 -15.93
CA CYS A 62 -6.48 9.61 -16.80
C CYS A 62 -7.59 8.99 -17.63
N ASP A 63 -7.48 7.72 -17.98
CA ASP A 63 -8.39 7.04 -18.90
C ASP A 63 -9.60 6.44 -18.17
N LEU A 64 -9.42 5.91 -16.95
CA LEU A 64 -10.50 5.35 -16.14
C LEU A 64 -11.71 6.29 -16.02
N PRO A 65 -11.57 7.57 -15.62
CA PRO A 65 -12.72 8.46 -15.46
C PRO A 65 -13.39 8.85 -16.78
N LYS A 66 -12.71 8.70 -17.93
CA LYS A 66 -13.24 8.99 -19.26
C LYS A 66 -14.06 7.86 -19.86
N ALA A 67 -13.95 6.65 -19.31
CA ALA A 67 -14.60 5.44 -19.85
C ALA A 67 -16.13 5.50 -19.77
N GLY A 68 -16.73 6.41 -18.98
CA GLY A 68 -18.17 6.61 -18.86
C GLY A 68 -18.92 5.51 -18.12
N ASP A 69 -18.24 4.47 -17.66
CA ASP A 69 -18.78 3.33 -16.91
C ASP A 69 -17.98 3.13 -15.61
N ASP A 70 -18.53 3.67 -14.51
CA ASP A 70 -17.88 3.60 -13.20
C ASP A 70 -17.78 2.17 -12.66
N LEU A 71 -18.73 1.31 -12.95
CA LEU A 71 -18.69 -0.08 -12.53
C LEU A 71 -17.51 -0.81 -13.19
N ARG A 72 -17.39 -0.69 -14.50
CA ARG A 72 -16.30 -1.30 -15.25
C ARG A 72 -14.95 -0.70 -14.90
N ALA A 73 -14.89 0.62 -14.67
CA ALA A 73 -13.71 1.33 -14.22
C ALA A 73 -13.41 1.12 -12.73
N ARG A 74 -14.34 0.50 -11.97
CA ARG A 74 -14.29 0.33 -10.51
C ARG A 74 -14.14 1.63 -9.72
N ILE A 75 -14.71 2.72 -10.25
CA ILE A 75 -14.76 4.01 -9.58
C ILE A 75 -15.94 4.02 -8.61
N VAL A 76 -15.65 4.01 -7.31
CA VAL A 76 -16.67 3.96 -6.26
C VAL A 76 -17.21 5.33 -5.89
N HIS A 77 -16.48 6.41 -6.16
CA HIS A 77 -16.91 7.78 -5.89
C HIS A 77 -16.18 8.78 -6.78
N ARG A 78 -16.91 9.82 -7.21
CA ARG A 78 -16.34 11.00 -7.90
C ARG A 78 -16.63 12.23 -7.06
N ALA A 79 -15.62 13.07 -6.85
CA ALA A 79 -15.73 14.37 -6.22
C ALA A 79 -15.31 15.46 -7.22
N GLN A 80 -14.97 16.66 -6.78
CA GLN A 80 -14.70 17.77 -7.65
C GLN A 80 -13.30 17.69 -8.31
N TYR A 81 -12.28 17.36 -7.51
CA TYR A 81 -10.87 17.33 -7.95
C TYR A 81 -10.30 15.92 -8.00
N CYS A 82 -10.92 14.98 -7.27
CA CYS A 82 -10.44 13.63 -7.12
C CYS A 82 -11.56 12.61 -7.34
N TYR A 83 -11.16 11.36 -7.54
CA TYR A 83 -12.07 10.23 -7.54
C TYR A 83 -11.48 9.07 -6.72
N VAL A 84 -12.33 8.16 -6.28
CA VAL A 84 -11.94 6.95 -5.55
C VAL A 84 -12.16 5.75 -6.42
N VAL A 85 -11.11 4.93 -6.58
CA VAL A 85 -11.12 3.73 -7.42
C VAL A 85 -10.58 2.53 -6.64
N LEU A 86 -11.10 1.33 -6.90
CA LEU A 86 -10.50 0.10 -6.37
C LEU A 86 -9.14 -0.16 -7.01
N ASN A 87 -8.19 -0.61 -6.21
CA ASN A 87 -6.96 -1.13 -6.77
C ASN A 87 -7.24 -2.48 -7.46
N THR A 88 -6.91 -2.60 -8.74
CA THR A 88 -7.06 -3.85 -9.51
C THR A 88 -6.16 -4.97 -8.98
N TYR A 89 -5.05 -4.61 -8.34
CA TYR A 89 -4.12 -5.55 -7.68
C TYR A 89 -4.07 -5.25 -6.18
N PRO A 90 -5.14 -5.55 -5.44
CA PRO A 90 -5.27 -5.12 -4.06
C PRO A 90 -4.26 -5.83 -3.15
N TYR A 91 -3.72 -5.10 -2.18
CA TYR A 91 -2.85 -5.68 -1.16
C TYR A 91 -3.65 -6.43 -0.11
N THR A 92 -4.85 -5.93 0.18
CA THR A 92 -5.83 -6.50 1.10
C THR A 92 -7.23 -6.25 0.54
N PRO A 93 -8.27 -6.99 0.96
CA PRO A 93 -9.66 -6.66 0.60
C PRO A 93 -10.00 -5.20 0.98
N GLY A 94 -10.74 -4.52 0.13
CA GLY A 94 -11.10 -3.12 0.38
C GLY A 94 -10.00 -2.10 0.04
N HIS A 95 -8.92 -2.49 -0.61
CA HIS A 95 -7.86 -1.57 -1.03
C HIS A 95 -8.37 -0.58 -2.08
N VAL A 96 -8.49 0.68 -1.71
CA VAL A 96 -8.88 1.78 -2.60
C VAL A 96 -7.74 2.76 -2.81
N MET A 97 -7.85 3.54 -3.88
CA MET A 97 -6.95 4.65 -4.17
C MET A 97 -7.77 5.91 -4.37
N VAL A 98 -7.32 7.03 -3.78
CA VAL A 98 -7.83 8.38 -4.06
C VAL A 98 -6.89 9.01 -5.07
N VAL A 99 -7.44 9.40 -6.22
CA VAL A 99 -6.67 9.83 -7.40
C VAL A 99 -7.18 11.20 -7.85
N PRO A 100 -6.31 12.22 -8.03
CA PRO A 100 -6.74 13.48 -8.62
C PRO A 100 -7.07 13.30 -10.10
N PHE A 101 -8.01 14.10 -10.62
CA PHE A 101 -8.27 14.12 -12.07
C PHE A 101 -7.09 14.74 -12.86
N ALA A 102 -6.35 15.66 -12.21
CA ALA A 102 -5.17 16.29 -12.79
C ALA A 102 -4.02 15.27 -12.90
N HIS A 103 -3.42 15.18 -14.09
CA HIS A 103 -2.25 14.32 -14.32
C HIS A 103 -0.99 14.98 -13.76
N LEU A 104 -0.57 14.58 -12.58
CA LEU A 104 0.57 15.13 -11.84
C LEU A 104 1.40 13.99 -11.24
N ASP A 105 2.71 14.12 -11.34
CA ASP A 105 3.70 13.16 -10.87
C ASP A 105 4.29 13.48 -9.48
N GLU A 106 4.02 14.69 -8.96
CA GLU A 106 4.56 15.20 -7.72
C GLU A 106 3.48 15.86 -6.85
N LEU A 107 3.50 15.58 -5.56
CA LEU A 107 2.53 16.14 -4.61
C LEU A 107 2.62 17.68 -4.51
N GLN A 108 3.82 18.23 -4.61
CA GLN A 108 4.03 19.69 -4.56
C GLN A 108 3.36 20.45 -5.71
N LYS A 109 3.01 19.77 -6.80
CA LYS A 109 2.31 20.33 -7.96
C LYS A 109 0.78 20.28 -7.80
N LEU A 110 0.28 19.54 -6.80
CA LEU A 110 -1.16 19.39 -6.58
C LEU A 110 -1.74 20.67 -6.00
N PRO A 111 -2.82 21.25 -6.60
CA PRO A 111 -3.54 22.39 -6.03
C PRO A 111 -4.01 22.09 -4.59
N VAL A 112 -4.00 23.12 -3.74
CA VAL A 112 -4.34 22.99 -2.31
C VAL A 112 -5.75 22.44 -2.12
N GLU A 113 -6.70 22.86 -2.95
CA GLU A 113 -8.09 22.39 -2.92
C GLU A 113 -8.19 20.89 -3.22
N ALA A 114 -7.41 20.43 -4.21
CA ALA A 114 -7.35 19.01 -4.56
C ALA A 114 -6.64 18.19 -3.48
N ALA A 115 -5.63 18.74 -2.80
CA ALA A 115 -4.96 18.11 -1.68
C ALA A 115 -5.90 17.98 -0.47
N HIS A 116 -6.69 19.01 -0.16
CA HIS A 116 -7.71 18.96 0.87
C HIS A 116 -8.77 17.89 0.57
N GLU A 117 -9.34 17.90 -0.64
CA GLU A 117 -10.33 16.92 -1.05
C GLU A 117 -9.77 15.49 -1.02
N MET A 118 -8.52 15.29 -1.44
CA MET A 118 -7.86 13.98 -1.35
C MET A 118 -7.80 13.48 0.09
N MET A 119 -7.50 14.35 1.05
CA MET A 119 -7.46 13.99 2.47
C MET A 119 -8.87 13.74 3.03
N GLU A 120 -9.86 14.54 2.67
CA GLU A 120 -11.26 14.34 3.06
C GLU A 120 -11.81 13.01 2.54
N LEU A 121 -11.51 12.68 1.28
CA LEU A 121 -11.88 11.38 0.70
C LEU A 121 -11.15 10.22 1.39
N SER A 122 -9.89 10.41 1.76
CA SER A 122 -9.14 9.40 2.51
C SER A 122 -9.77 9.14 3.88
N GLN A 123 -10.16 10.18 4.62
CA GLN A 123 -10.90 10.06 5.88
C GLN A 123 -12.27 9.39 5.68
N LYS A 124 -12.99 9.75 4.59
CA LYS A 124 -14.26 9.10 4.25
C LYS A 124 -14.07 7.61 4.00
N MET A 125 -13.04 7.24 3.24
CA MET A 125 -12.74 5.84 2.95
C MET A 125 -12.31 5.08 4.21
N GLU A 126 -11.50 5.66 5.08
CA GLU A 126 -11.18 5.04 6.37
C GLU A 126 -12.44 4.68 7.16
N ARG A 127 -13.40 5.62 7.30
CA ARG A 127 -14.67 5.35 7.98
C ARG A 127 -15.46 4.22 7.33
N VAL A 128 -15.57 4.23 5.99
CA VAL A 128 -16.27 3.19 5.22
C VAL A 128 -15.61 1.83 5.44
N LEU A 129 -14.29 1.75 5.32
CA LEU A 129 -13.55 0.51 5.48
C LEU A 129 -13.64 -0.04 6.91
N ARG A 130 -13.57 0.83 7.94
CA ARG A 130 -13.76 0.42 9.33
C ARG A 130 -15.16 -0.13 9.57
N THR A 131 -16.19 0.47 8.98
CA THR A 131 -17.58 -0.01 9.11
C THR A 131 -17.78 -1.36 8.44
N LEU A 132 -17.29 -1.52 7.20
CA LEU A 132 -17.51 -2.71 6.39
C LEU A 132 -16.67 -3.91 6.80
N TYR A 133 -15.40 -3.67 7.12
CA TYR A 133 -14.39 -4.72 7.27
C TYR A 133 -13.89 -4.91 8.70
N LYS A 134 -14.20 -3.97 9.62
CA LYS A 134 -13.76 -3.97 11.03
C LYS A 134 -12.26 -4.32 11.17
N PRO A 135 -11.37 -3.62 10.44
CA PRO A 135 -9.94 -3.91 10.49
C PRO A 135 -9.33 -3.49 11.83
N ASP A 136 -8.19 -4.10 12.19
CA ASP A 136 -7.39 -3.71 13.35
C ASP A 136 -6.69 -2.35 13.12
N GLY A 137 -6.40 -2.02 11.85
CA GLY A 137 -5.75 -0.78 11.45
C GLY A 137 -6.05 -0.39 10.00
N VAL A 138 -5.56 0.79 9.58
CA VAL A 138 -5.64 1.27 8.20
C VAL A 138 -4.28 1.86 7.83
N ASN A 139 -3.77 1.52 6.65
CA ASN A 139 -2.62 2.18 6.08
C ASN A 139 -3.08 3.23 5.05
N LEU A 140 -2.51 4.43 5.17
CA LEU A 140 -2.60 5.48 4.17
C LEU A 140 -1.19 5.82 3.69
N GLY A 141 -1.02 6.05 2.39
CA GLY A 141 0.29 6.42 1.87
C GLY A 141 0.33 6.59 0.35
N MET A 142 1.35 7.30 -0.12
CA MET A 142 1.64 7.53 -1.54
C MET A 142 3.05 7.04 -1.86
N ASN A 143 3.20 6.44 -3.03
CA ASN A 143 4.51 6.16 -3.62
C ASN A 143 4.75 7.19 -4.72
N ILE A 144 5.69 8.11 -4.52
CA ILE A 144 6.01 9.16 -5.49
C ILE A 144 7.35 8.84 -6.15
N GLY A 145 7.31 8.66 -7.47
CA GLY A 145 8.47 8.28 -8.25
C GLY A 145 8.80 6.78 -8.24
N LYS A 146 9.62 6.37 -9.20
CA LYS A 146 9.98 4.95 -9.45
C LYS A 146 10.71 4.32 -8.26
N ALA A 147 11.65 5.05 -7.67
CA ALA A 147 12.45 4.55 -6.55
C ALA A 147 11.63 4.32 -5.27
N ALA A 148 10.50 5.02 -5.12
CA ALA A 148 9.55 4.80 -4.02
C ALA A 148 8.59 3.63 -4.27
N GLY A 149 8.66 2.97 -5.43
CA GLY A 149 7.84 1.81 -5.78
C GLY A 149 6.47 2.16 -6.37
N ALA A 150 6.31 3.36 -6.96
CA ALA A 150 5.10 3.71 -7.69
C ALA A 150 4.88 2.76 -8.87
N GLY A 151 3.69 2.14 -8.95
CA GLY A 151 3.28 1.32 -10.10
C GLY A 151 2.90 2.18 -11.32
N VAL A 152 2.34 3.37 -11.07
CA VAL A 152 2.06 4.41 -12.06
C VAL A 152 2.86 5.65 -11.65
N VAL A 153 4.03 5.82 -12.26
CA VAL A 153 5.02 6.85 -11.85
C VAL A 153 4.54 8.26 -12.14
N GLY A 154 3.87 8.47 -13.29
CA GLY A 154 3.48 9.79 -13.79
C GLY A 154 2.18 10.34 -13.21
N HIS A 155 1.53 9.65 -12.25
CA HIS A 155 0.26 10.10 -11.70
C HIS A 155 0.15 9.73 -10.22
N ILE A 156 0.19 10.74 -9.36
CA ILE A 156 0.10 10.54 -7.91
C ILE A 156 -1.25 9.96 -7.50
N HIS A 157 -1.22 9.09 -6.51
CA HIS A 157 -2.42 8.45 -5.96
C HIS A 157 -2.20 8.07 -4.50
N MET A 158 -3.21 8.29 -3.66
CA MET A 158 -3.20 7.96 -2.25
C MET A 158 -3.82 6.58 -2.06
N HIS A 159 -3.05 5.63 -1.55
CA HIS A 159 -3.56 4.33 -1.13
C HIS A 159 -4.26 4.43 0.22
N VAL A 160 -5.41 3.78 0.35
CA VAL A 160 -6.12 3.58 1.62
C VAL A 160 -6.52 2.11 1.68
N LEU A 161 -6.01 1.40 2.68
CA LEU A 161 -6.25 -0.04 2.78
C LEU A 161 -6.37 -0.50 4.23
N PRO A 162 -7.34 -1.38 4.52
CA PRO A 162 -7.50 -1.97 5.84
C PRO A 162 -6.41 -3.00 6.13
N ARG A 163 -6.07 -3.14 7.41
CA ARG A 163 -5.05 -4.07 7.88
C ARG A 163 -5.59 -4.88 9.06
N TRP A 164 -5.18 -6.15 9.14
CA TRP A 164 -5.49 -7.04 10.24
C TRP A 164 -4.22 -7.63 10.82
N VAL A 165 -4.26 -7.95 12.11
CA VAL A 165 -3.17 -8.71 12.73
C VAL A 165 -3.00 -10.02 11.98
N ALA A 166 -1.76 -10.34 11.59
CA ALA A 166 -1.40 -11.52 10.81
C ALA A 166 -1.99 -11.57 9.37
N ASP A 167 -2.31 -10.44 8.76
CA ASP A 167 -2.68 -10.36 7.33
C ASP A 167 -1.51 -10.69 6.38
N SER A 168 -0.29 -10.71 6.89
CA SER A 168 0.89 -11.27 6.23
C SER A 168 1.28 -12.58 6.93
N ASN A 169 1.34 -13.67 6.20
CA ASN A 169 1.63 -14.99 6.72
C ASN A 169 2.51 -15.80 5.75
N PHE A 170 2.69 -17.08 6.02
CA PHE A 170 3.46 -18.01 5.18
C PHE A 170 3.07 -17.93 3.68
N MET A 171 1.79 -17.83 3.35
CA MET A 171 1.34 -17.78 1.95
C MET A 171 1.79 -16.51 1.24
N SER A 172 1.79 -15.36 1.93
CA SER A 172 2.23 -14.08 1.34
C SER A 172 3.75 -13.95 1.30
N VAL A 173 4.49 -14.56 2.24
CA VAL A 173 5.93 -14.41 2.39
C VAL A 173 6.69 -15.49 1.61
N VAL A 174 6.29 -16.75 1.72
CA VAL A 174 6.97 -17.90 1.10
C VAL A 174 6.27 -18.36 -0.17
N GLY A 175 4.91 -18.37 -0.15
CA GLY A 175 4.11 -18.78 -1.31
C GLY A 175 3.89 -17.68 -2.34
N GLU A 176 4.39 -16.44 -2.08
CA GLU A 176 4.22 -15.26 -2.93
C GLU A 176 2.75 -15.06 -3.39
N THR A 177 1.80 -15.58 -2.60
CA THR A 177 0.38 -15.64 -2.93
C THR A 177 -0.41 -14.84 -1.88
N ARG A 178 -1.30 -13.97 -2.35
CA ARG A 178 -2.25 -13.25 -1.51
C ARG A 178 -3.61 -13.91 -1.58
N ILE A 179 -4.16 -14.22 -0.42
CA ILE A 179 -5.52 -14.73 -0.31
C ILE A 179 -6.45 -13.53 -0.21
N LEU A 180 -7.29 -13.34 -1.23
CA LEU A 180 -8.35 -12.34 -1.22
C LEU A 180 -9.68 -13.08 -1.01
N PRO A 181 -10.35 -12.90 0.12
CA PRO A 181 -11.56 -13.65 0.47
C PRO A 181 -12.80 -13.21 -0.28
N GLU A 182 -12.73 -12.10 -1.04
CA GLU A 182 -13.84 -11.60 -1.87
C GLU A 182 -13.34 -11.11 -3.24
N THR A 183 -14.23 -11.10 -4.24
CA THR A 183 -13.92 -10.56 -5.56
C THR A 183 -13.94 -9.04 -5.56
N LEU A 184 -13.31 -8.43 -6.56
CA LEU A 184 -13.34 -6.97 -6.72
C LEU A 184 -14.75 -6.42 -6.96
N ASP A 185 -15.64 -7.20 -7.59
CA ASP A 185 -17.02 -6.78 -7.85
C ASP A 185 -17.83 -6.74 -6.55
N ILE A 186 -17.66 -7.72 -5.67
CA ILE A 186 -18.25 -7.72 -4.32
C ILE A 186 -17.71 -6.52 -3.51
N THR A 187 -16.39 -6.30 -3.54
CA THR A 187 -15.76 -5.15 -2.88
C THR A 187 -16.34 -3.83 -3.38
N TYR A 188 -16.51 -3.71 -4.71
CA TYR A 188 -17.10 -2.53 -5.35
C TYR A 188 -18.49 -2.23 -4.83
N GLU A 189 -19.41 -3.21 -4.90
CA GLU A 189 -20.80 -3.06 -4.48
C GLU A 189 -20.90 -2.69 -2.99
N ARG A 190 -20.10 -3.33 -2.13
CA ARG A 190 -20.09 -3.05 -0.69
C ARG A 190 -19.66 -1.62 -0.39
N ILE A 191 -18.55 -1.18 -0.98
CA ILE A 191 -18.00 0.17 -0.73
C ILE A 191 -18.94 1.23 -1.32
N ARG A 192 -19.42 1.04 -2.57
CA ARG A 192 -20.33 1.98 -3.21
C ARG A 192 -21.66 2.12 -2.44
N GLY A 193 -22.23 1.01 -1.97
CA GLY A 193 -23.43 1.01 -1.13
C GLY A 193 -23.23 1.79 0.19
N ALA A 194 -22.08 1.60 0.84
CA ALA A 194 -21.76 2.28 2.08
C ALA A 194 -21.50 3.80 1.90
N ILE A 195 -20.91 4.22 0.78
CA ILE A 195 -20.70 5.64 0.45
C ILE A 195 -22.04 6.35 0.23
N GLY A 196 -22.99 5.69 -0.44
CA GLY A 196 -24.34 6.24 -0.72
C GLY A 196 -25.26 6.26 0.49
N GLY A 197 -25.09 5.33 1.43
CA GLY A 197 -25.93 5.19 2.63
C GLY A 197 -25.56 6.09 3.82
N GLY A 198 -24.50 6.84 3.75
CA GLY A 198 -23.99 7.69 4.85
C GLY A 198 -24.69 9.04 5.05
N GLY A 199 -25.87 9.22 4.50
CA GLY A 199 -26.68 10.44 4.63
C GLY A 199 -27.99 10.21 5.40
N ARG A 200 -27.89 9.71 6.66
CA ARG A 200 -28.98 9.81 7.63
C ARG A 200 -28.42 10.12 9.00
#